data_20f7b84788bd3889813874b074dd86f1
#
_entry.id   20f7b84788bd3889813874b074dd86f1
#
_cell.length_a   1.000
_cell.length_b   1.000
_cell.length_c   1.000
_cell.angle_alpha   90.00
_cell.angle_beta   90.00
_cell.angle_gamma   90.00
#
_symmetry.space_group_name_H-M   'P 1'
#
loop_
_entity.id
_entity.type
_entity.pdbx_description
1 polymer ?
#
loop_
_entity_poly.entity_id
_entity_poly.type
_entity_poly.pdbx_seq_one_letter_code
_entity_poly.pdbx_strand_id
1 'polypeptide(L)'
;LYGYKYFESINQRKLASWFKWTVEGTIKYHCMQDDNLFAVVKDAGDNNNPDYNLLKFSLKPEEDTTFTVDGLYDLHLDHMYKIPTGTLANYSTSNGTTAISLPATSGLVNHTALTSNTGTSKLFAYNPNSGSLVGTYKQVVNSGTLWLIVNGNWSQGSGGVSTVIPGIVVGFNYTMKVDIPTLYYQKQSGERWVSDTRADTILHRVKLGFGPVGTYETKLKCLGKTDYNQVFEVTPTSNPYASGITNDETLTTIPIYNRNINTSLTIESTHPTPMTLHHLTWEGTYTDKNYSRV
;
A
#
# COMPACT_ATOMS: atom_id res chain seq x y z
N LEU A 1 6.24 -6.85 13.37
CA LEU A 1 6.85 -5.73 14.05
C LEU A 1 5.80 -4.69 14.43
N TYR A 2 5.92 -4.13 15.64
CA TYR A 2 5.08 -3.02 16.07
C TYR A 2 5.95 -1.78 16.23
N GLY A 3 5.51 -0.66 15.67
CA GLY A 3 6.16 0.62 15.82
C GLY A 3 5.26 1.64 16.51
N TYR A 4 5.86 2.60 17.17
CA TYR A 4 5.17 3.71 17.80
C TYR A 4 5.76 5.03 17.31
N LYS A 5 4.93 5.83 16.66
CA LYS A 5 5.32 7.15 16.19
C LYS A 5 4.82 8.21 17.18
N TYR A 6 5.74 9.01 17.67
CA TYR A 6 5.48 10.06 18.64
C TYR A 6 6.06 11.39 18.16
N PHE A 7 5.27 12.42 18.23
CA PHE A 7 5.71 13.77 17.94
C PHE A 7 5.10 14.75 18.93
N GLU A 8 5.96 15.50 19.62
CA GLU A 8 5.59 16.53 20.57
C GLU A 8 6.21 17.87 20.15
N SER A 9 5.45 18.95 20.22
CA SER A 9 5.91 20.30 19.97
C SER A 9 5.45 21.18 21.11
N ILE A 10 6.38 21.84 21.78
CA ILE A 10 6.22 22.81 22.87
C ILE A 10 4.91 22.56 23.67
N ASN A 11 4.97 21.62 24.61
CA ASN A 11 3.88 21.24 25.52
C ASN A 11 2.60 20.67 24.92
N GLN A 12 2.59 20.31 23.65
CA GLN A 12 1.44 19.65 23.00
C GLN A 12 1.88 18.38 22.27
N ARG A 13 1.23 17.26 22.64
CA ARG A 13 1.34 16.02 21.88
C ARG A 13 0.58 16.19 20.57
N LYS A 14 1.29 16.25 19.44
CA LYS A 14 0.68 16.39 18.11
C LYS A 14 0.38 15.05 17.44
N LEU A 15 1.20 14.04 17.73
CA LEU A 15 1.02 12.71 17.17
C LEU A 15 1.44 11.66 18.21
N ALA A 16 0.61 10.63 18.37
CA ALA A 16 0.95 9.44 19.11
C ALA A 16 0.16 8.28 18.50
N SER A 17 0.80 7.44 17.73
CA SER A 17 0.11 6.32 17.07
C SER A 17 0.98 5.07 17.04
N TRP A 18 0.31 3.94 17.17
CA TRP A 18 0.89 2.63 16.94
C TRP A 18 0.61 2.20 15.51
N PHE A 19 1.59 1.53 14.92
CA PHE A 19 1.44 0.86 13.64
C PHE A 19 2.03 -0.53 13.70
N LYS A 20 1.59 -1.39 12.80
CA LYS A 20 2.05 -2.76 12.68
C LYS A 20 2.55 -2.99 11.27
N TRP A 21 3.78 -3.51 11.16
CA TRP A 21 4.30 -4.04 9.90
C TRP A 21 4.28 -5.57 9.94
N THR A 22 3.79 -6.15 8.87
CA THR A 22 3.87 -7.59 8.61
C THR A 22 4.70 -7.78 7.36
N VAL A 23 5.66 -8.69 7.41
CA VAL A 23 6.46 -9.12 6.26
C VAL A 23 6.17 -10.58 5.99
N GLU A 24 6.38 -11.02 4.76
CA GLU A 24 6.34 -12.44 4.45
C GLU A 24 7.55 -13.13 5.12
N GLY A 25 7.28 -14.17 5.91
CA GLY A 25 8.30 -14.86 6.71
C GLY A 25 8.31 -14.48 8.19
N THR A 26 9.37 -14.87 8.88
CA THR A 26 9.53 -14.65 10.33
C THR A 26 10.72 -13.75 10.61
N ILE A 27 10.50 -12.60 11.23
CA ILE A 27 11.57 -11.71 11.69
C ILE A 27 12.31 -12.39 12.83
N LYS A 28 13.63 -12.62 12.67
CA LYS A 28 14.51 -13.23 13.66
C LYS A 28 15.27 -12.19 14.46
N TYR A 29 15.82 -11.20 13.78
CA TYR A 29 16.57 -10.09 14.37
C TYR A 29 16.19 -8.80 13.69
N HIS A 30 16.31 -7.71 14.40
CA HIS A 30 16.16 -6.36 13.86
C HIS A 30 17.07 -5.38 14.61
N CYS A 31 17.49 -4.36 13.91
CA CYS A 31 18.22 -3.22 14.50
C CYS A 31 17.87 -1.95 13.74
N MET A 32 18.01 -0.85 14.43
CA MET A 32 17.90 0.50 13.85
C MET A 32 19.32 1.04 13.63
N GLN A 33 19.57 1.59 12.45
CA GLN A 33 20.78 2.34 12.15
C GLN A 33 20.37 3.57 11.37
N ASP A 34 20.66 4.72 11.92
CA ASP A 34 20.19 6.00 11.42
C ASP A 34 18.65 5.98 11.24
N ASP A 35 18.14 6.34 10.08
CA ASP A 35 16.71 6.31 9.77
C ASP A 35 16.26 5.01 9.06
N ASN A 36 17.07 3.96 9.14
CA ASN A 36 16.76 2.67 8.53
C ASN A 36 16.55 1.60 9.59
N LEU A 37 15.53 0.80 9.39
CA LEU A 37 15.32 -0.45 10.13
C LEU A 37 15.86 -1.60 9.29
N PHE A 38 16.79 -2.36 9.84
CA PHE A 38 17.29 -3.61 9.25
C PHE A 38 16.65 -4.78 9.96
N ALA A 39 16.16 -5.76 9.20
CA ALA A 39 15.58 -6.97 9.76
C ALA A 39 16.12 -8.21 9.04
N VAL A 40 16.51 -9.21 9.79
CA VAL A 40 16.80 -10.55 9.27
C VAL A 40 15.52 -11.35 9.31
N VAL A 41 15.03 -11.71 8.15
CA VAL A 41 13.78 -12.46 7.98
C VAL A 41 14.11 -13.87 7.51
N LYS A 42 13.61 -14.85 8.25
CA LYS A 42 13.60 -16.24 7.81
C LYS A 42 12.42 -16.44 6.88
N ASP A 43 12.67 -16.86 5.66
CA ASP A 43 11.61 -17.16 4.71
C ASP A 43 10.71 -18.30 5.21
N ALA A 44 9.41 -18.25 4.84
CA ALA A 44 8.42 -19.25 5.19
C ALA A 44 8.60 -20.57 4.39
N GLY A 45 9.54 -20.60 3.45
CA GLY A 45 9.89 -21.76 2.64
C GLY A 45 10.52 -22.91 3.40
N ASP A 46 11.04 -23.84 2.71
CA ASP A 46 11.53 -25.15 3.12
C ASP A 46 12.17 -25.19 4.53
N ASN A 47 11.57 -25.98 5.43
CA ASN A 47 12.11 -26.20 6.79
C ASN A 47 13.50 -26.85 6.79
N ASN A 48 13.91 -27.47 5.67
CA ASN A 48 15.19 -28.19 5.55
C ASN A 48 16.33 -27.27 5.06
N ASN A 49 16.01 -26.14 4.44
CA ASN A 49 17.00 -25.15 3.98
C ASN A 49 16.42 -23.74 4.14
N PRO A 50 16.40 -23.20 5.36
CA PRO A 50 15.83 -21.89 5.59
C PRO A 50 16.72 -20.81 4.98
N ASP A 51 16.18 -20.09 4.01
CA ASP A 51 16.80 -18.88 3.49
C ASP A 51 16.57 -17.71 4.45
N TYR A 52 17.63 -16.97 4.72
CA TYR A 52 17.61 -15.77 5.53
C TYR A 52 17.86 -14.57 4.62
N ASN A 53 16.95 -13.62 4.65
CA ASN A 53 17.07 -12.37 3.91
C ASN A 53 17.29 -11.20 4.86
N LEU A 54 18.24 -10.33 4.51
CA LEU A 54 18.41 -9.04 5.18
C LEU A 54 17.56 -8.00 4.46
N LEU A 55 16.52 -7.53 5.13
CA LEU A 55 15.65 -6.48 4.63
C LEU A 55 16.04 -5.14 5.22
N LYS A 56 16.06 -4.11 4.40
CA LYS A 56 16.20 -2.72 4.78
C LYS A 56 14.85 -2.02 4.61
N PHE A 57 14.33 -1.42 5.66
CA PHE A 57 13.16 -0.56 5.62
C PHE A 57 13.64 0.89 5.76
N SER A 58 13.46 1.69 4.73
CA SER A 58 13.68 3.12 4.84
C SER A 58 12.50 3.74 5.59
N LEU A 59 12.79 4.51 6.64
CA LEU A 59 11.79 5.25 7.40
C LEU A 59 11.60 6.67 6.87
N LYS A 60 12.45 7.09 5.94
CA LYS A 60 12.32 8.33 5.19
C LYS A 60 11.93 8.03 3.75
N PRO A 61 10.74 8.47 3.32
CA PRO A 61 10.27 8.22 1.95
C PRO A 61 11.15 8.84 0.86
N GLU A 62 11.95 9.85 1.18
CA GLU A 62 12.63 10.70 0.22
C GLU A 62 14.05 10.24 -0.17
N GLU A 63 14.61 9.21 0.47
CA GLU A 63 16.03 8.86 0.28
C GLU A 63 16.30 7.76 -0.74
N ASP A 64 15.34 6.92 -1.11
CA ASP A 64 15.56 5.81 -2.03
C ASP A 64 14.83 6.01 -3.36
N THR A 65 15.43 6.77 -4.25
CA THR A 65 14.92 7.00 -5.62
C THR A 65 15.00 5.77 -6.53
N THR A 66 15.51 4.64 -6.03
CA THR A 66 15.72 3.43 -6.82
C THR A 66 14.40 2.75 -7.17
N PHE A 67 13.39 2.88 -6.31
CA PHE A 67 12.10 2.20 -6.38
C PHE A 67 10.93 3.18 -6.34
N THR A 68 11.00 4.22 -7.17
CA THR A 68 9.93 5.22 -7.27
C THR A 68 8.97 4.93 -8.41
N VAL A 69 7.71 5.30 -8.23
CA VAL A 69 6.71 5.34 -9.29
C VAL A 69 6.87 6.62 -10.07
N ASP A 70 7.04 6.53 -11.38
CA ASP A 70 7.27 7.68 -12.28
C ASP A 70 8.45 8.57 -11.89
N GLY A 71 9.39 8.05 -11.07
CA GLY A 71 10.50 8.83 -10.54
C GLY A 71 10.12 9.85 -9.47
N LEU A 72 8.86 9.86 -9.01
CA LEU A 72 8.33 10.86 -8.08
C LEU A 72 7.87 10.27 -6.74
N TYR A 73 7.36 9.03 -6.74
CA TYR A 73 6.74 8.43 -5.56
C TYR A 73 7.29 7.04 -5.28
N ASP A 74 7.39 6.68 -4.02
CA ASP A 74 7.86 5.36 -3.61
C ASP A 74 6.90 4.25 -4.05
N LEU A 75 7.48 3.17 -4.54
CA LEU A 75 6.75 1.95 -4.85
C LEU A 75 6.60 1.12 -3.57
N HIS A 76 5.37 0.79 -3.19
CA HIS A 76 5.06 0.08 -1.95
C HIS A 76 4.95 -1.44 -2.18
N LEU A 77 6.07 -2.12 -2.17
CA LEU A 77 6.18 -3.57 -2.25
C LEU A 77 7.17 -4.08 -1.20
N ASP A 78 6.92 -5.29 -0.69
CA ASP A 78 7.89 -6.01 0.13
C ASP A 78 8.87 -6.79 -0.75
N HIS A 79 10.10 -7.00 -0.28
CA HIS A 79 11.16 -7.73 -1.00
C HIS A 79 11.32 -7.22 -2.44
N MET A 80 11.42 -5.92 -2.61
CA MET A 80 11.61 -5.32 -3.93
C MET A 80 12.92 -5.75 -4.56
N TYR A 81 12.84 -6.18 -5.81
CA TYR A 81 13.99 -6.53 -6.62
C TYR A 81 13.90 -5.87 -7.99
N LYS A 82 14.93 -5.11 -8.34
CA LYS A 82 15.05 -4.51 -9.66
C LYS A 82 15.67 -5.51 -10.63
N ILE A 83 14.92 -5.90 -11.65
CA ILE A 83 15.39 -6.88 -12.62
C ILE A 83 16.53 -6.27 -13.44
N PRO A 84 17.71 -6.94 -13.49
CA PRO A 84 18.86 -6.45 -14.26
C PRO A 84 18.54 -6.35 -15.75
N THR A 85 19.09 -5.31 -16.39
CA THR A 85 19.12 -5.21 -17.86
C THR A 85 19.82 -6.42 -18.47
N GLY A 86 19.24 -6.97 -19.53
CA GLY A 86 19.76 -8.20 -20.15
C GLY A 86 19.14 -9.50 -19.62
N THR A 87 18.30 -9.44 -18.60
CA THR A 87 17.51 -10.60 -18.18
C THR A 87 16.60 -11.07 -19.33
N LEU A 88 16.54 -12.39 -19.57
CA LEU A 88 15.73 -12.96 -20.64
C LEU A 88 14.23 -12.71 -20.42
N ALA A 89 13.58 -12.28 -21.49
CA ALA A 89 12.14 -12.08 -21.54
C ALA A 89 11.58 -12.54 -22.87
N ASN A 90 10.59 -13.42 -22.85
CA ASN A 90 9.97 -13.97 -24.03
C ASN A 90 8.52 -13.51 -24.12
N TYR A 91 8.22 -12.68 -25.10
CA TYR A 91 6.84 -12.27 -25.36
C TYR A 91 6.14 -13.25 -26.29
N SER A 92 5.01 -13.75 -25.85
CA SER A 92 4.10 -14.60 -26.62
C SER A 92 2.96 -13.77 -27.22
N THR A 93 2.96 -13.59 -28.54
CA THR A 93 1.88 -12.87 -29.22
C THR A 93 0.54 -13.61 -29.18
N SER A 94 0.58 -14.95 -29.09
CA SER A 94 -0.65 -15.77 -29.01
C SER A 94 -1.36 -15.63 -27.66
N ASN A 95 -0.58 -15.46 -26.58
CA ASN A 95 -1.13 -15.35 -25.21
C ASN A 95 -1.20 -13.90 -24.72
N GLY A 96 -0.57 -12.95 -25.43
CA GLY A 96 -0.47 -11.56 -24.99
C GLY A 96 0.32 -11.39 -23.70
N THR A 97 1.25 -12.30 -23.40
CA THR A 97 1.99 -12.32 -22.12
C THR A 97 3.50 -12.34 -22.34
N THR A 98 4.24 -11.82 -21.39
CA THR A 98 5.71 -11.91 -21.34
C THR A 98 6.14 -12.83 -20.22
N ALA A 99 6.97 -13.83 -20.54
CA ALA A 99 7.66 -14.65 -19.54
C ALA A 99 9.03 -14.05 -19.26
N ILE A 100 9.30 -13.71 -18.01
CA ILE A 100 10.54 -13.08 -17.54
C ILE A 100 11.30 -14.09 -16.68
N SER A 101 12.57 -14.35 -17.00
CA SER A 101 13.45 -15.19 -16.20
C SER A 101 13.85 -14.46 -14.93
N LEU A 102 13.54 -15.02 -13.75
CA LEU A 102 13.92 -14.44 -12.48
C LEU A 102 15.30 -14.96 -12.08
N PRO A 103 16.31 -14.08 -11.87
CA PRO A 103 17.63 -14.52 -11.40
C PRO A 103 17.57 -15.16 -10.00
N ALA A 104 18.36 -16.21 -9.77
CA ALA A 104 18.46 -16.86 -8.47
C ALA A 104 18.91 -15.89 -7.36
N THR A 105 19.70 -14.88 -7.72
CA THR A 105 20.17 -13.81 -6.81
C THR A 105 19.08 -12.84 -6.37
N SER A 106 17.85 -12.95 -6.92
CA SER A 106 16.73 -12.07 -6.53
C SER A 106 16.27 -12.30 -5.09
N GLY A 107 16.60 -13.42 -4.47
CA GLY A 107 16.04 -13.82 -3.19
C GLY A 107 14.56 -14.22 -3.25
N LEU A 108 13.92 -14.08 -4.42
CA LEU A 108 12.50 -14.38 -4.61
C LEU A 108 12.25 -15.81 -5.10
N VAL A 109 13.26 -16.46 -5.68
CA VAL A 109 13.12 -17.75 -6.39
C VAL A 109 12.62 -18.88 -5.50
N ASN A 110 13.06 -18.92 -4.24
CA ASN A 110 12.70 -19.96 -3.28
C ASN A 110 11.55 -19.55 -2.34
N HIS A 111 10.96 -18.38 -2.59
CA HIS A 111 9.91 -17.90 -1.72
C HIS A 111 8.63 -18.75 -1.86
N THR A 112 8.05 -19.19 -0.74
CA THR A 112 6.83 -20.04 -0.73
C THR A 112 5.66 -19.45 -1.46
N ALA A 113 5.54 -18.10 -1.48
CA ALA A 113 4.50 -17.42 -2.24
C ALA A 113 4.62 -17.62 -3.77
N LEU A 114 5.83 -18.00 -4.27
CA LEU A 114 6.05 -18.35 -5.68
C LEU A 114 5.74 -19.82 -5.97
N THR A 115 5.89 -20.71 -4.99
CA THR A 115 5.65 -22.14 -5.17
C THR A 115 4.19 -22.53 -5.05
N SER A 116 3.36 -21.66 -4.52
CA SER A 116 1.91 -21.84 -4.42
C SER A 116 1.24 -21.62 -5.77
N ASN A 117 0.98 -22.72 -6.48
CA ASN A 117 0.25 -22.74 -7.77
C ASN A 117 -1.24 -22.35 -7.66
N THR A 118 -1.68 -21.81 -6.55
CA THR A 118 -3.08 -21.45 -6.30
C THR A 118 -3.34 -20.00 -6.68
N GLY A 119 -3.32 -19.67 -7.96
CA GLY A 119 -4.07 -18.57 -8.62
C GLY A 119 -4.03 -17.14 -8.07
N THR A 120 -3.53 -16.90 -6.87
CA THR A 120 -3.45 -15.58 -6.23
C THR A 120 -2.01 -15.29 -5.80
N SER A 121 -1.15 -15.07 -6.79
CA SER A 121 0.19 -14.55 -6.50
C SER A 121 0.07 -13.17 -5.88
N LYS A 122 0.70 -12.94 -4.73
CA LYS A 122 0.89 -11.61 -4.15
C LYS A 122 2.01 -10.84 -4.84
N LEU A 123 2.58 -11.41 -5.90
CA LEU A 123 3.69 -10.82 -6.63
C LEU A 123 3.16 -9.79 -7.63
N PHE A 124 3.74 -8.61 -7.60
CA PHE A 124 3.51 -7.55 -8.57
C PHE A 124 4.81 -7.19 -9.28
N ALA A 125 4.68 -6.86 -10.55
CA ALA A 125 5.74 -6.24 -11.33
C ALA A 125 5.31 -4.85 -11.76
N TYR A 126 6.21 -3.90 -11.63
CA TYR A 126 6.05 -2.52 -12.05
C TYR A 126 7.00 -2.21 -13.20
N ASN A 127 6.48 -1.54 -14.24
CA ASN A 127 7.25 -1.12 -15.40
C ASN A 127 7.22 0.41 -15.53
N PRO A 128 8.33 1.11 -15.23
CA PRO A 128 8.38 2.56 -15.28
C PRO A 128 8.57 3.12 -16.70
N ASN A 129 9.03 2.34 -17.67
CA ASN A 129 9.68 2.87 -18.87
C ASN A 129 9.23 2.30 -20.20
N SER A 130 8.08 1.70 -20.33
CA SER A 130 7.73 1.11 -21.61
C SER A 130 6.61 1.83 -22.31
N GLY A 131 6.90 2.64 -23.29
CA GLY A 131 5.96 3.14 -24.32
C GLY A 131 4.47 3.15 -23.88
N SER A 132 3.67 2.22 -24.37
CA SER A 132 2.25 2.07 -23.98
C SER A 132 2.01 1.49 -22.58
N LEU A 133 3.05 1.04 -21.88
CA LEU A 133 2.99 0.42 -20.56
C LEU A 133 3.70 1.24 -19.48
N VAL A 134 4.06 2.47 -19.77
CA VAL A 134 4.71 3.39 -18.82
C VAL A 134 3.83 3.57 -17.59
N GLY A 135 4.43 3.48 -16.40
CA GLY A 135 3.73 3.67 -15.13
C GLY A 135 2.70 2.58 -14.82
N THR A 136 2.80 1.39 -15.39
CA THR A 136 1.85 0.31 -15.13
C THR A 136 2.42 -0.75 -14.21
N TYR A 137 1.56 -1.32 -13.37
CA TYR A 137 1.86 -2.50 -12.58
C TYR A 137 0.93 -3.65 -13.00
N LYS A 138 1.42 -4.87 -12.88
CA LYS A 138 0.67 -6.08 -13.19
C LYS A 138 0.92 -7.13 -12.13
N GLN A 139 -0.13 -7.87 -11.80
CA GLN A 139 0.02 -9.08 -11.02
C GLN A 139 0.78 -10.12 -11.82
N VAL A 140 1.71 -10.81 -11.16
CA VAL A 140 2.56 -11.81 -11.78
C VAL A 140 2.03 -13.20 -11.48
N VAL A 141 2.02 -14.07 -12.47
CA VAL A 141 1.73 -15.49 -12.32
C VAL A 141 3.05 -16.26 -12.40
N ASN A 142 3.26 -17.18 -11.49
CA ASN A 142 4.44 -18.04 -11.53
C ASN A 142 4.23 -19.21 -12.52
N SER A 143 5.22 -19.43 -13.40
CA SER A 143 5.27 -20.57 -14.32
C SER A 143 6.45 -21.49 -14.00
N GLY A 144 6.62 -21.83 -12.73
CA GLY A 144 7.77 -22.56 -12.22
C GLY A 144 8.67 -21.65 -11.39
N THR A 145 9.76 -22.21 -10.86
CA THR A 145 10.61 -21.51 -9.89
C THR A 145 11.43 -20.33 -10.47
N LEU A 146 11.53 -20.21 -11.79
CA LEU A 146 12.42 -19.26 -12.46
C LEU A 146 11.73 -18.31 -13.45
N TRP A 147 10.44 -18.47 -13.68
CA TRP A 147 9.73 -17.69 -14.69
C TRP A 147 8.52 -16.98 -14.09
N LEU A 148 8.46 -15.67 -14.36
CA LEU A 148 7.33 -14.82 -14.02
C LEU A 148 6.56 -14.47 -15.29
N ILE A 149 5.24 -14.58 -15.26
CA ILE A 149 4.40 -14.24 -16.39
C ILE A 149 3.62 -12.97 -16.09
N VAL A 150 3.76 -11.97 -16.93
CA VAL A 150 3.04 -10.70 -16.88
C VAL A 150 2.21 -10.50 -18.15
N ASN A 151 1.05 -9.88 -18.03
CA ASN A 151 0.24 -9.51 -19.19
C ASN A 151 0.87 -8.31 -19.90
N GLY A 152 0.87 -8.36 -21.24
CA GLY A 152 1.44 -7.32 -22.09
C GLY A 152 2.85 -7.64 -22.56
N ASN A 153 3.38 -6.77 -23.43
CA ASN A 153 4.74 -6.90 -23.94
C ASN A 153 5.72 -6.09 -23.07
N TRP A 154 6.53 -6.80 -22.30
CA TRP A 154 7.56 -6.25 -21.41
C TRP A 154 8.97 -6.65 -21.87
N SER A 155 9.10 -7.01 -23.13
CA SER A 155 10.38 -7.37 -23.74
C SER A 155 10.85 -6.32 -24.73
N GLN A 156 12.15 -6.20 -24.86
CA GLN A 156 12.84 -5.45 -25.91
C GLN A 156 13.91 -6.30 -26.53
N GLY A 157 14.20 -6.09 -27.79
CA GLY A 157 15.29 -6.78 -28.49
C GLY A 157 15.06 -6.89 -29.97
N SER A 158 16.13 -7.08 -30.70
CA SER A 158 16.15 -7.41 -32.14
C SER A 158 17.13 -8.58 -32.34
N GLY A 159 16.78 -9.50 -33.24
CA GLY A 159 17.72 -10.56 -33.62
C GLY A 159 17.64 -11.86 -32.80
N GLY A 160 16.45 -12.24 -32.28
CA GLY A 160 16.21 -13.59 -31.76
C GLY A 160 16.41 -13.76 -30.26
N VAL A 161 17.00 -12.80 -29.56
CA VAL A 161 17.09 -12.78 -28.10
C VAL A 161 16.37 -11.56 -27.60
N SER A 162 15.27 -11.77 -26.85
CA SER A 162 14.54 -10.70 -26.18
C SER A 162 14.95 -10.60 -24.71
N THR A 163 15.12 -9.38 -24.26
CA THR A 163 15.42 -9.07 -22.86
C THR A 163 14.33 -8.21 -22.26
N VAL A 164 14.28 -8.13 -20.94
CA VAL A 164 13.32 -7.25 -20.26
C VAL A 164 13.59 -5.77 -20.58
N ILE A 165 12.53 -4.99 -20.58
CA ILE A 165 12.61 -3.53 -20.59
C ILE A 165 13.36 -3.06 -19.34
N PRO A 166 14.23 -2.03 -19.43
CA PRO A 166 14.97 -1.52 -18.27
C PRO A 166 14.05 -0.99 -17.16
N GLY A 167 14.47 -1.19 -15.92
CA GLY A 167 13.81 -0.57 -14.75
C GLY A 167 12.63 -1.32 -14.18
N ILE A 168 12.34 -2.56 -14.63
CA ILE A 168 11.28 -3.39 -14.04
C ILE A 168 11.64 -3.73 -12.60
N VAL A 169 10.67 -3.49 -11.70
CA VAL A 169 10.74 -3.86 -10.30
C VAL A 169 9.70 -4.93 -10.02
N VAL A 170 10.08 -5.95 -9.27
CA VAL A 170 9.20 -7.04 -8.82
C VAL A 170 9.24 -7.11 -7.31
N GLY A 171 8.12 -7.42 -6.67
CA GLY A 171 8.03 -7.60 -5.24
C GLY A 171 6.67 -8.12 -4.80
N PHE A 172 6.52 -8.35 -3.49
CA PHE A 172 5.25 -8.79 -2.91
C PHE A 172 4.42 -7.59 -2.51
N ASN A 173 3.13 -7.61 -2.88
CA ASN A 173 2.21 -6.62 -2.33
C ASN A 173 1.87 -6.94 -0.87
N TYR A 174 1.60 -5.91 -0.12
CA TYR A 174 1.04 -5.99 1.22
C TYR A 174 -0.23 -5.14 1.30
N THR A 175 -1.04 -5.39 2.31
CA THR A 175 -2.23 -4.59 2.55
C THR A 175 -1.89 -3.45 3.49
N MET A 176 -1.95 -2.22 2.99
CA MET A 176 -1.98 -1.04 3.83
C MET A 176 -3.41 -0.86 4.32
N LYS A 177 -3.58 -0.72 5.64
CA LYS A 177 -4.91 -0.59 6.26
C LYS A 177 -4.90 0.51 7.32
N VAL A 178 -5.89 1.38 7.26
CA VAL A 178 -6.14 2.43 8.24
C VAL A 178 -7.56 2.31 8.76
N ASP A 179 -7.73 1.96 10.02
CA ASP A 179 -9.01 1.99 10.69
C ASP A 179 -9.20 3.38 11.33
N ILE A 180 -10.19 4.12 10.88
CA ILE A 180 -10.51 5.44 11.41
C ILE A 180 -11.17 5.29 12.78
N PRO A 181 -10.64 5.94 13.84
CA PRO A 181 -11.25 5.87 15.15
C PRO A 181 -12.62 6.54 15.17
N THR A 182 -13.42 6.23 16.18
CA THR A 182 -14.73 6.88 16.38
C THR A 182 -14.55 8.40 16.48
N LEU A 183 -15.26 9.11 15.62
CA LEU A 183 -15.18 10.57 15.52
C LEU A 183 -16.10 11.21 16.56
N TYR A 184 -15.55 12.06 17.40
CA TYR A 184 -16.28 12.82 18.40
C TYR A 184 -16.14 14.31 18.18
N TYR A 185 -17.18 15.07 18.55
CA TYR A 185 -17.07 16.51 18.68
C TYR A 185 -16.12 16.86 19.81
N GLN A 186 -15.22 17.80 19.55
CA GLN A 186 -14.25 18.26 20.54
C GLN A 186 -14.73 19.60 21.12
N LYS A 187 -14.79 19.68 22.44
CA LYS A 187 -15.07 20.89 23.22
C LYS A 187 -13.79 21.41 23.85
N GLN A 188 -13.66 22.71 23.90
CA GLN A 188 -12.60 23.34 24.69
C GLN A 188 -12.96 23.27 26.17
N SER A 189 -12.10 22.66 26.98
CA SER A 189 -12.20 22.62 28.43
C SER A 189 -10.93 23.23 29.03
N GLY A 190 -11.01 24.50 29.41
CA GLY A 190 -9.82 25.29 29.75
C GLY A 190 -8.88 25.45 28.55
N GLU A 191 -7.63 25.07 28.72
CA GLU A 191 -6.62 25.12 27.65
C GLU A 191 -6.57 23.86 26.77
N ARG A 192 -7.40 22.85 27.04
CA ARG A 192 -7.37 21.55 26.36
C ARG A 192 -8.62 21.29 25.55
N TRP A 193 -8.44 20.65 24.41
CA TRP A 193 -9.53 20.08 23.62
C TRP A 193 -9.85 18.68 24.13
N VAL A 194 -11.10 18.43 24.48
CA VAL A 194 -11.59 17.15 25.02
C VAL A 194 -12.71 16.63 24.14
N SER A 195 -12.65 15.34 23.79
CA SER A 195 -13.73 14.69 23.04
C SER A 195 -14.99 14.53 23.91
N ASP A 196 -16.12 15.00 23.42
CA ASP A 196 -17.39 14.83 24.09
C ASP A 196 -18.00 13.46 23.76
N THR A 197 -17.73 12.49 24.63
CA THR A 197 -18.21 11.11 24.50
C THR A 197 -19.64 10.92 24.96
N ARG A 198 -20.26 11.94 25.60
CA ARG A 198 -21.65 11.88 26.15
C ARG A 198 -22.67 12.35 25.12
N ALA A 199 -22.27 13.19 24.19
CA ALA A 199 -23.16 13.74 23.18
C ALA A 199 -23.61 12.72 22.16
N ASP A 200 -24.81 12.94 21.62
CA ASP A 200 -25.25 12.25 20.41
C ASP A 200 -24.66 12.96 19.20
N THR A 201 -23.77 12.28 18.50
CA THR A 201 -23.17 12.76 17.27
C THR A 201 -23.66 11.91 16.11
N ILE A 202 -24.33 12.53 15.13
CA ILE A 202 -24.74 11.88 13.90
C ILE A 202 -23.81 12.37 12.78
N LEU A 203 -23.05 11.46 12.21
CA LEU A 203 -22.19 11.74 11.08
C LEU A 203 -23.01 11.74 9.79
N HIS A 204 -22.98 12.84 9.04
CA HIS A 204 -23.63 12.90 7.72
C HIS A 204 -22.68 12.41 6.64
N ARG A 205 -21.43 12.89 6.66
CA ARG A 205 -20.38 12.47 5.73
C ARG A 205 -19.00 12.67 6.31
N VAL A 206 -18.07 11.91 5.77
CA VAL A 206 -16.63 12.07 5.99
C VAL A 206 -15.99 12.44 4.67
N LYS A 207 -15.08 13.41 4.69
CA LYS A 207 -14.26 13.81 3.57
C LYS A 207 -12.81 13.43 3.86
N LEU A 208 -12.21 12.69 2.95
CA LEU A 208 -10.83 12.23 3.02
C LEU A 208 -10.02 13.00 1.99
N GLY A 209 -9.04 13.76 2.42
CA GLY A 209 -8.08 14.43 1.54
C GLY A 209 -6.83 13.61 1.41
N PHE A 210 -6.57 13.13 0.21
CA PHE A 210 -5.36 12.38 -0.12
C PHE A 210 -4.36 13.28 -0.84
N GLY A 211 -3.06 13.04 -0.57
CA GLY A 211 -1.95 13.46 -1.41
C GLY A 211 -1.74 12.47 -2.55
N PRO A 212 -0.49 12.14 -2.86
CA PRO A 212 -0.23 11.13 -3.88
C PRO A 212 -0.95 9.83 -3.54
N VAL A 213 -1.86 9.42 -4.42
CA VAL A 213 -2.73 8.27 -4.19
C VAL A 213 -3.00 7.52 -5.49
N GLY A 214 -2.84 6.18 -5.41
CA GLY A 214 -3.26 5.26 -6.45
C GLY A 214 -4.61 4.61 -6.12
N THR A 215 -4.72 3.31 -6.38
CA THR A 215 -5.95 2.55 -6.13
C THR A 215 -6.12 2.22 -4.66
N TYR A 216 -7.30 2.47 -4.12
CA TYR A 216 -7.66 2.14 -2.74
C TYR A 216 -9.15 1.80 -2.61
N GLU A 217 -9.51 1.18 -1.49
CA GLU A 217 -10.88 0.83 -1.14
C GLU A 217 -11.27 1.48 0.20
N THR A 218 -12.49 1.94 0.29
CA THR A 218 -13.11 2.37 1.54
C THR A 218 -14.20 1.40 1.94
N LYS A 219 -14.18 0.96 3.19
CA LYS A 219 -15.14 0.02 3.79
C LYS A 219 -15.87 0.72 4.92
N LEU A 220 -17.15 1.00 4.72
CA LEU A 220 -18.02 1.61 5.70
C LEU A 220 -18.96 0.56 6.28
N LYS A 221 -18.87 0.33 7.59
CA LYS A 221 -19.80 -0.52 8.33
C LYS A 221 -20.66 0.34 9.23
N CYS A 222 -21.97 0.20 9.09
CA CYS A 222 -22.96 0.89 9.92
C CYS A 222 -23.86 -0.13 10.59
N LEU A 223 -23.97 -0.10 11.92
CA LEU A 223 -24.86 -1.01 12.65
C LEU A 223 -26.29 -0.91 12.11
N GLY A 224 -26.86 -2.05 11.74
CA GLY A 224 -28.22 -2.14 11.19
C GLY A 224 -28.37 -1.77 9.71
N LYS A 225 -27.26 -1.56 8.99
CA LYS A 225 -27.25 -1.33 7.54
C LYS A 225 -26.32 -2.31 6.85
N THR A 226 -26.52 -2.50 5.55
CA THR A 226 -25.59 -3.26 4.71
C THR A 226 -24.24 -2.53 4.66
N ASP A 227 -23.16 -3.32 4.69
CA ASP A 227 -21.80 -2.77 4.52
C ASP A 227 -21.69 -2.09 3.15
N TYR A 228 -21.06 -0.92 3.14
CA TYR A 228 -20.80 -0.14 1.93
C TYR A 228 -19.31 -0.15 1.63
N ASN A 229 -18.95 -0.76 0.50
CA ASN A 229 -17.58 -0.80 0.01
C ASN A 229 -17.50 -0.02 -1.30
N GLN A 230 -16.50 0.83 -1.41
CA GLN A 230 -16.25 1.60 -2.62
C GLN A 230 -14.77 1.52 -2.98
N VAL A 231 -14.50 1.08 -4.20
CA VAL A 231 -13.15 1.04 -4.79
C VAL A 231 -12.96 2.31 -5.60
N PHE A 232 -11.82 2.94 -5.39
CA PHE A 232 -11.35 4.10 -6.16
C PHE A 232 -10.15 3.64 -6.97
N GLU A 233 -10.34 3.54 -8.27
CA GLU A 233 -9.29 3.13 -9.20
C GLU A 233 -8.72 4.36 -9.91
N VAL A 234 -7.40 4.46 -9.91
CA VAL A 234 -6.68 5.37 -10.79
C VAL A 234 -6.21 4.57 -11.99
N THR A 235 -6.80 4.84 -13.13
CA THR A 235 -6.36 4.24 -14.39
C THR A 235 -5.63 5.27 -15.22
N PRO A 236 -4.60 4.90 -16.00
CA PRO A 236 -3.90 5.84 -16.89
C PRO A 236 -4.82 6.56 -17.87
N THR A 237 -6.00 6.00 -18.14
CA THR A 237 -7.02 6.56 -19.02
C THR A 237 -7.94 7.57 -18.33
N SER A 238 -8.02 7.57 -17.01
CA SER A 238 -8.92 8.44 -16.26
C SER A 238 -8.35 9.83 -15.98
N ASN A 239 -7.05 10.00 -16.08
CA ASN A 239 -6.39 11.29 -15.94
C ASN A 239 -5.41 11.53 -17.10
N PRO A 240 -5.83 12.20 -18.19
CA PRO A 240 -4.96 12.45 -19.35
C PRO A 240 -3.77 13.38 -19.04
N TYR A 241 -3.74 14.01 -17.88
CA TYR A 241 -2.65 14.88 -17.44
C TYR A 241 -1.68 14.21 -16.47
N ALA A 242 -2.05 13.04 -15.91
CA ALA A 242 -1.15 12.28 -15.08
C ALA A 242 -0.36 11.32 -15.96
N SER A 243 0.94 11.48 -15.99
CA SER A 243 1.87 10.55 -16.64
C SER A 243 2.02 9.22 -15.89
N GLY A 244 1.24 8.99 -14.82
CA GLY A 244 1.42 7.91 -13.89
C GLY A 244 0.14 7.21 -13.45
N ILE A 245 0.31 6.27 -12.53
CA ILE A 245 -0.74 5.48 -11.88
C ILE A 245 -1.23 6.11 -10.56
N THR A 246 -0.91 7.37 -10.35
CA THR A 246 -1.26 8.12 -9.14
C THR A 246 -1.90 9.46 -9.48
N ASN A 247 -2.76 9.93 -8.59
CA ASN A 247 -3.24 11.31 -8.55
C ASN A 247 -2.49 12.08 -7.47
N ASP A 248 -2.08 13.31 -7.75
CA ASP A 248 -1.34 14.15 -6.80
C ASP A 248 -2.20 14.58 -5.61
N GLU A 249 -3.45 14.93 -5.87
CA GLU A 249 -4.42 15.28 -4.83
C GLU A 249 -5.81 14.77 -5.19
N THR A 250 -6.50 14.22 -4.20
CA THR A 250 -7.89 13.74 -4.35
C THR A 250 -8.69 13.99 -3.09
N LEU A 251 -9.91 14.50 -3.26
CA LEU A 251 -10.88 14.64 -2.19
C LEU A 251 -12.01 13.64 -2.38
N THR A 252 -12.12 12.70 -1.47
CA THR A 252 -13.17 11.67 -1.49
C THR A 252 -14.20 11.93 -0.41
N THR A 253 -15.48 11.91 -0.78
CA THR A 253 -16.60 12.11 0.15
C THR A 253 -17.37 10.81 0.34
N ILE A 254 -17.49 10.37 1.59
CA ILE A 254 -18.20 9.13 1.97
C ILE A 254 -19.45 9.52 2.75
N PRO A 255 -20.66 9.26 2.22
CA PRO A 255 -21.90 9.48 2.95
C PRO A 255 -22.08 8.43 4.03
N ILE A 256 -22.49 8.83 5.23
CA ILE A 256 -22.65 7.94 6.40
C ILE A 256 -24.09 7.92 6.90
N TYR A 257 -24.60 9.05 7.34
CA TYR A 257 -25.96 9.21 7.92
C TYR A 257 -26.25 8.21 9.04
N ASN A 258 -25.35 8.14 10.02
CA ASN A 258 -25.49 7.28 11.17
C ASN A 258 -24.80 7.88 12.41
N ARG A 259 -25.11 7.32 13.60
CA ARG A 259 -24.42 7.69 14.84
C ARG A 259 -22.95 7.31 14.76
N ASN A 260 -22.10 8.15 15.30
CA ASN A 260 -20.63 7.94 15.31
C ASN A 260 -20.24 6.59 15.93
N ILE A 261 -20.88 6.21 17.07
CA ILE A 261 -20.60 4.95 17.80
C ILE A 261 -21.02 3.69 17.03
N ASN A 262 -21.91 3.83 16.04
CA ASN A 262 -22.43 2.74 15.23
C ASN A 262 -21.74 2.66 13.84
N THR A 263 -20.68 3.44 13.67
CA THR A 263 -19.99 3.60 12.40
C THR A 263 -18.53 3.18 12.53
N SER A 264 -18.05 2.38 11.60
CA SER A 264 -16.64 2.05 11.44
C SER A 264 -16.24 2.30 9.98
N LEU A 265 -15.22 3.10 9.79
CA LEU A 265 -14.65 3.41 8.48
C LEU A 265 -13.23 2.88 8.40
N THR A 266 -12.98 2.02 7.42
CA THR A 266 -11.67 1.47 7.11
C THR A 266 -11.27 1.90 5.71
N ILE A 267 -10.02 2.27 5.54
CA ILE A 267 -9.40 2.58 4.26
C ILE A 267 -8.31 1.53 4.05
N GLU A 268 -8.30 0.88 2.91
CA GLU A 268 -7.26 -0.10 2.61
C GLU A 268 -6.80 -0.05 1.15
N SER A 269 -5.56 -0.44 0.92
CA SER A 269 -5.00 -0.66 -0.41
C SER A 269 -4.14 -1.91 -0.42
N THR A 270 -4.31 -2.69 -1.48
CA THR A 270 -3.49 -3.87 -1.78
C THR A 270 -2.63 -3.66 -3.02
N HIS A 271 -2.56 -2.42 -3.52
CA HIS A 271 -1.81 -2.06 -4.71
C HIS A 271 -0.44 -1.46 -4.36
N PRO A 272 0.56 -1.60 -5.23
CA PRO A 272 1.92 -1.11 -4.98
C PRO A 272 2.06 0.42 -5.10
N THR A 273 0.96 1.12 -5.33
CA THR A 273 0.94 2.58 -5.47
C THR A 273 0.87 3.27 -4.12
N PRO A 274 1.42 4.48 -3.99
CA PRO A 274 1.33 5.23 -2.75
C PRO A 274 -0.13 5.51 -2.35
N MET A 275 -0.36 5.62 -1.05
CA MET A 275 -1.62 6.06 -0.48
C MET A 275 -1.35 6.98 0.72
N THR A 276 -1.37 8.28 0.47
CA THR A 276 -1.06 9.29 1.48
C THR A 276 -2.32 10.01 1.94
N LEU A 277 -2.82 9.67 3.12
CA LEU A 277 -3.95 10.38 3.74
C LEU A 277 -3.45 11.62 4.47
N HIS A 278 -3.74 12.81 3.95
CA HIS A 278 -3.30 14.08 4.53
C HIS A 278 -4.24 14.56 5.63
N HIS A 279 -5.53 14.52 5.39
CA HIS A 279 -6.50 15.00 6.38
C HIS A 279 -7.84 14.28 6.24
N LEU A 280 -8.56 14.31 7.34
CA LEU A 280 -9.93 13.84 7.44
C LEU A 280 -10.77 14.97 8.03
N THR A 281 -11.89 15.29 7.38
CA THR A 281 -12.92 16.17 7.92
C THR A 281 -14.25 15.45 7.94
N TRP A 282 -15.11 15.81 8.86
CA TRP A 282 -16.45 15.24 8.93
C TRP A 282 -17.50 16.32 9.16
N GLU A 283 -18.68 16.06 8.68
CA GLU A 283 -19.86 16.91 8.86
C GLU A 283 -20.95 16.09 9.53
N GLY A 284 -21.66 16.72 10.45
CA GLY A 284 -22.70 16.02 11.19
C GLY A 284 -23.48 16.92 12.14
N THR A 285 -24.42 16.34 12.83
CA THR A 285 -25.24 16.99 13.85
C THR A 285 -24.77 16.57 15.24
N TYR A 286 -24.61 17.52 16.10
CA TYR A 286 -24.20 17.34 17.47
C TYR A 286 -25.35 17.75 18.42
N THR A 287 -25.69 16.89 19.38
CA THR A 287 -26.69 17.18 20.42
C THR A 287 -26.07 16.91 21.79
N ASP A 288 -25.96 17.96 22.57
CA ASP A 288 -25.46 17.86 23.93
C ASP A 288 -26.52 17.18 24.83
N LYS A 289 -26.11 16.17 25.59
CA LYS A 289 -26.97 15.54 26.61
C LYS A 289 -26.65 16.12 27.98
N ASN A 290 -27.37 17.14 28.35
CA ASN A 290 -27.35 17.63 29.73
C ASN A 290 -28.20 16.72 30.59
N TYR A 291 -27.56 15.83 31.34
CA TYR A 291 -28.24 15.15 32.45
C TYR A 291 -28.19 16.08 33.65
N SER A 292 -29.26 16.85 33.89
CA SER A 292 -29.49 17.39 35.22
C SER A 292 -29.90 16.24 36.13
N ARG A 293 -29.03 15.86 37.07
CA ARG A 293 -29.48 15.06 38.21
C ARG A 293 -30.37 15.97 39.06
N VAL A 294 -31.64 15.66 39.09
CA VAL A 294 -32.56 16.16 40.09
C VAL A 294 -32.33 15.39 41.40
#